data_473fa6f22198271b12e22c8f636152dc
#
_entry.id   473fa6f22198271b12e22c8f636152dc
#
_cell.length_a   1.000
_cell.length_b   1.000
_cell.length_c   1.000
_cell.angle_alpha   90.00
_cell.angle_beta   90.00
_cell.angle_gamma   90.00
#
_symmetry.space_group_name_H-M   'P 1'
#
loop_
_entity.id
_entity.type
_entity.pdbx_description
1 polymer ?
#
loop_
_entity_poly.entity_id
_entity_poly.type
_entity_poly.pdbx_seq_one_letter_code
_entity_poly.pdbx_strand_id
1 'polypeptide(L)'
;IWIGLKIVLALAIYMAGRWLIRRLIKLISTAFEKRKVDPSLQIFLHNLIKTISYIILILLIIQVMGINTTSIVALLASAGLAIGMALSGTLQNFAGGVMILLLKPYRIGDYISAQGQSGTVQEIMLFSTKITTADKQTIYIPNSSIATAIINNYSTSETRRVEWVIGISYGDDFATAREAILELLSKDARVLQDPAPAVYIAALADNSVNLTVRAWTKNEDYWDVFFAMNELYYKTLPEKGINFPFPQMDVHLTKE
;
A
#
# COMPACT_ATOMS: atom_id res chain seq x y z
N ILE A 1 26.37 51.17 -32.35
CA ILE A 1 24.98 50.76 -32.66
C ILE A 1 24.66 49.40 -32.03
N TRP A 2 25.54 48.38 -32.13
CA TRP A 2 25.29 47.04 -31.59
C TRP A 2 25.14 46.94 -30.04
N ILE A 3 25.93 47.72 -29.28
CA ILE A 3 25.88 47.74 -27.82
C ILE A 3 24.58 48.39 -27.33
N GLY A 4 24.15 49.49 -27.97
CA GLY A 4 22.89 50.16 -27.62
C GLY A 4 21.67 49.26 -27.85
N LEU A 5 21.65 48.49 -28.93
CA LEU A 5 20.59 47.54 -29.21
C LEU A 5 20.52 46.42 -28.15
N LYS A 6 21.68 45.90 -27.73
CA LYS A 6 21.74 44.88 -26.66
C LYS A 6 21.22 45.42 -25.33
N ILE A 7 21.53 46.66 -24.97
CA ILE A 7 21.03 47.31 -23.75
C ILE A 7 19.50 47.46 -23.79
N VAL A 8 18.96 47.93 -24.94
CA VAL A 8 17.51 48.05 -25.11
C VAL A 8 16.81 46.70 -24.99
N LEU A 9 17.35 45.66 -25.63
CA LEU A 9 16.85 44.28 -25.52
C LEU A 9 16.92 43.77 -24.10
N ALA A 10 18.01 43.98 -23.36
CA ALA A 10 18.18 43.56 -21.98
C ALA A 10 17.14 44.24 -21.06
N LEU A 11 16.88 45.53 -21.26
CA LEU A 11 15.85 46.28 -20.54
C LEU A 11 14.44 45.76 -20.87
N ALA A 12 14.14 45.46 -22.10
CA ALA A 12 12.86 44.90 -22.54
C ALA A 12 12.64 43.51 -21.89
N ILE A 13 13.66 42.66 -21.91
CA ILE A 13 13.62 41.32 -21.26
C ILE A 13 13.45 41.47 -19.75
N TYR A 14 14.15 42.39 -19.10
CA TYR A 14 13.98 42.64 -17.67
C TYR A 14 12.56 43.09 -17.34
N MET A 15 12.00 44.05 -18.08
CA MET A 15 10.64 44.53 -17.82
C MET A 15 9.59 43.44 -18.05
N ALA A 16 9.70 42.74 -19.18
CA ALA A 16 8.80 41.62 -19.50
C ALA A 16 8.92 40.47 -18.49
N GLY A 17 10.14 40.05 -18.14
CA GLY A 17 10.41 39.00 -17.17
C GLY A 17 9.91 39.35 -15.77
N ARG A 18 10.19 40.58 -15.32
CA ARG A 18 9.66 41.06 -14.03
C ARG A 18 8.13 41.07 -13.98
N TRP A 19 7.47 41.49 -15.06
CA TRP A 19 6.02 41.48 -15.16
C TRP A 19 5.49 40.05 -15.12
N LEU A 20 6.10 39.11 -15.87
CA LEU A 20 5.73 37.71 -15.90
C LEU A 20 5.90 37.04 -14.51
N ILE A 21 7.05 37.29 -13.86
CA ILE A 21 7.32 36.76 -12.52
C ILE A 21 6.27 37.25 -11.51
N ARG A 22 5.93 38.54 -11.53
CA ARG A 22 4.88 39.10 -10.68
C ARG A 22 3.51 38.44 -10.92
N ARG A 23 3.16 38.21 -12.18
CA ARG A 23 1.91 37.54 -12.56
C ARG A 23 1.90 36.10 -12.09
N LEU A 24 2.98 35.35 -12.30
CA LEU A 24 3.14 33.97 -11.84
C LEU A 24 2.97 33.87 -10.32
N ILE A 25 3.69 34.70 -9.58
CA ILE A 25 3.64 34.74 -8.12
C ILE A 25 2.22 35.05 -7.63
N LYS A 26 1.54 36.04 -8.23
CA LYS A 26 0.17 36.41 -7.87
C LYS A 26 -0.81 35.25 -8.12
N LEU A 27 -0.70 34.55 -9.24
CA LEU A 27 -1.53 33.39 -9.55
C LEU A 27 -1.34 32.26 -8.53
N ILE A 28 -0.09 31.96 -8.18
CA ILE A 28 0.25 30.93 -7.19
C ILE A 28 -0.27 31.31 -5.81
N SER A 29 -0.07 32.57 -5.36
CA SER A 29 -0.56 33.04 -4.06
C SER A 29 -2.09 32.96 -3.97
N THR A 30 -2.80 33.35 -5.02
CA THR A 30 -4.27 33.24 -5.05
C THR A 30 -4.73 31.77 -4.98
N ALA A 31 -4.00 30.85 -5.64
CA ALA A 31 -4.31 29.42 -5.58
C ALA A 31 -4.07 28.84 -4.19
N PHE A 32 -3.01 29.27 -3.50
CA PHE A 32 -2.68 28.84 -2.14
C PHE A 32 -3.72 29.33 -1.10
N GLU A 33 -4.14 30.60 -1.21
CA GLU A 33 -5.18 31.16 -0.36
C GLU A 33 -6.51 30.40 -0.49
N LYS A 34 -6.94 30.11 -1.73
CA LYS A 34 -8.16 29.33 -1.99
C LYS A 34 -8.10 27.93 -1.40
N ARG A 35 -6.93 27.31 -1.38
CA ARG A 35 -6.72 25.94 -0.87
C ARG A 35 -6.36 25.89 0.62
N LYS A 36 -6.33 27.04 1.32
CA LYS A 36 -5.98 27.14 2.75
C LYS A 36 -4.65 26.45 3.07
N VAL A 37 -3.64 26.60 2.19
CA VAL A 37 -2.29 26.07 2.40
C VAL A 37 -1.68 26.75 3.63
N ASP A 38 -0.87 26.02 4.40
CA ASP A 38 -0.20 26.55 5.60
C ASP A 38 0.62 27.81 5.26
N PRO A 39 0.50 28.89 6.06
CA PRO A 39 1.18 30.16 5.78
C PRO A 39 2.70 30.04 5.67
N SER A 40 3.33 29.20 6.48
CA SER A 40 4.79 28.98 6.44
C SER A 40 5.23 28.34 5.14
N LEU A 41 4.46 27.35 4.65
CA LEU A 41 4.69 26.70 3.38
C LEU A 41 4.48 27.66 2.20
N GLN A 42 3.47 28.54 2.27
CA GLN A 42 3.23 29.59 1.27
C GLN A 42 4.44 30.52 1.15
N ILE A 43 4.95 31.03 2.26
CA ILE A 43 6.11 31.92 2.32
C ILE A 43 7.34 31.23 1.74
N PHE A 44 7.60 29.99 2.13
CA PHE A 44 8.73 29.21 1.64
C PHE A 44 8.67 29.01 0.10
N LEU A 45 7.55 28.53 -0.41
CA LEU A 45 7.37 28.27 -1.85
C LEU A 45 7.41 29.58 -2.66
N HIS A 46 6.82 30.67 -2.15
CA HIS A 46 6.87 31.97 -2.77
C HIS A 46 8.32 32.44 -2.95
N ASN A 47 9.11 32.40 -1.87
CA ASN A 47 10.51 32.81 -1.90
C ASN A 47 11.35 31.91 -2.82
N LEU A 48 11.14 30.61 -2.79
CA LEU A 48 11.82 29.64 -3.63
C LEU A 48 11.57 29.92 -5.14
N ILE A 49 10.31 30.01 -5.54
CA ILE A 49 9.89 30.26 -6.92
C ILE A 49 10.40 31.61 -7.38
N LYS A 50 10.28 32.64 -6.55
CA LYS A 50 10.79 33.98 -6.83
C LYS A 50 12.29 33.98 -7.08
N THR A 51 13.06 33.35 -6.19
CA THR A 51 14.53 33.29 -6.30
C THR A 51 14.96 32.57 -7.57
N ILE A 52 14.40 31.38 -7.87
CA ILE A 52 14.71 30.63 -9.09
C ILE A 52 14.36 31.45 -10.34
N SER A 53 13.18 32.07 -10.35
CA SER A 53 12.74 32.88 -11.50
C SER A 53 13.66 34.09 -11.78
N TYR A 54 14.15 34.76 -10.74
CA TYR A 54 15.09 35.85 -10.89
C TYR A 54 16.47 35.37 -11.32
N ILE A 55 16.96 34.23 -10.86
CA ILE A 55 18.21 33.63 -11.34
C ILE A 55 18.12 33.37 -12.85
N ILE A 56 17.03 32.76 -13.33
CA ILE A 56 16.80 32.51 -14.76
C ILE A 56 16.75 33.82 -15.53
N LEU A 57 16.03 34.83 -15.04
CA LEU A 57 15.92 36.14 -15.69
C LEU A 57 17.29 36.84 -15.81
N ILE A 58 18.11 36.79 -14.76
CA ILE A 58 19.47 37.38 -14.77
C ILE A 58 20.34 36.67 -15.81
N LEU A 59 20.31 35.34 -15.88
CA LEU A 59 21.06 34.56 -16.85
C LEU A 59 20.68 34.92 -18.31
N LEU A 60 19.38 35.08 -18.58
CA LEU A 60 18.88 35.50 -19.89
C LEU A 60 19.39 36.88 -20.26
N ILE A 61 19.41 37.83 -19.33
CA ILE A 61 19.92 39.17 -19.55
C ILE A 61 21.42 39.16 -19.86
N ILE A 62 22.21 38.42 -19.06
CA ILE A 62 23.66 38.28 -19.24
C ILE A 62 23.97 37.69 -20.63
N GLN A 63 23.20 36.67 -21.04
CA GLN A 63 23.37 36.02 -22.34
C GLN A 63 23.10 37.00 -23.53
N VAL A 64 22.05 37.82 -23.42
CA VAL A 64 21.72 38.85 -24.44
C VAL A 64 22.82 39.93 -24.53
N MET A 65 23.44 40.25 -23.42
CA MET A 65 24.59 41.17 -23.40
C MET A 65 25.82 40.58 -24.10
N GLY A 66 25.81 39.27 -24.42
CA GLY A 66 26.91 38.59 -25.12
C GLY A 66 28.01 38.06 -24.20
N ILE A 67 27.73 38.00 -22.90
CA ILE A 67 28.64 37.40 -21.92
C ILE A 67 28.42 35.90 -21.92
N ASN A 68 29.51 35.15 -21.93
CA ASN A 68 29.41 33.68 -21.89
C ASN A 68 28.94 33.20 -20.53
N THR A 69 27.77 32.59 -20.51
CA THR A 69 27.13 32.06 -19.28
C THR A 69 27.36 30.57 -19.09
N THR A 70 28.12 29.90 -19.97
CA THR A 70 28.29 28.44 -19.96
C THR A 70 28.78 27.91 -18.62
N SER A 71 29.78 28.55 -18.02
CA SER A 71 30.30 28.12 -16.70
C SER A 71 29.28 28.29 -15.56
N ILE A 72 28.47 29.36 -15.61
CA ILE A 72 27.44 29.62 -14.61
C ILE A 72 26.32 28.59 -14.77
N VAL A 73 25.90 28.32 -16.00
CA VAL A 73 24.90 27.31 -16.31
C VAL A 73 25.38 25.89 -15.87
N ALA A 74 26.67 25.58 -16.15
CA ALA A 74 27.26 24.32 -15.72
C ALA A 74 27.27 24.16 -14.18
N LEU A 75 27.60 25.24 -13.46
CA LEU A 75 27.57 25.27 -12.00
C LEU A 75 26.12 25.07 -11.46
N LEU A 76 25.14 25.76 -12.03
CA LEU A 76 23.74 25.62 -11.65
C LEU A 76 23.20 24.25 -12.01
N ALA A 77 23.59 23.64 -13.12
CA ALA A 77 23.23 22.29 -13.49
C ALA A 77 23.79 21.27 -12.50
N SER A 78 25.07 21.44 -12.07
CA SER A 78 25.67 20.57 -11.04
C SER A 78 24.96 20.71 -9.69
N ALA A 79 24.64 21.94 -9.27
CA ALA A 79 23.84 22.18 -8.05
C ALA A 79 22.43 21.59 -8.17
N GLY A 80 21.79 21.74 -9.32
CA GLY A 80 20.48 21.14 -9.61
C GLY A 80 20.49 19.62 -9.55
N LEU A 81 21.55 18.99 -10.06
CA LEU A 81 21.73 17.55 -9.97
C LEU A 81 21.88 17.11 -8.50
N ALA A 82 22.70 17.80 -7.72
CA ALA A 82 22.87 17.51 -6.29
C ALA A 82 21.55 17.62 -5.51
N ILE A 83 20.79 18.68 -5.75
CA ILE A 83 19.46 18.87 -5.13
C ILE A 83 18.49 17.77 -5.62
N GLY A 84 18.49 17.43 -6.90
CA GLY A 84 17.65 16.37 -7.46
C GLY A 84 17.94 15.02 -6.83
N MET A 85 19.22 14.68 -6.63
CA MET A 85 19.63 13.45 -5.94
C MET A 85 19.19 13.46 -4.46
N ALA A 86 19.35 14.59 -3.77
CA ALA A 86 18.91 14.73 -2.37
C ALA A 86 17.38 14.57 -2.21
N LEU A 87 16.60 15.01 -3.19
CA LEU A 87 15.13 14.94 -3.19
C LEU A 87 14.57 13.70 -3.89
N SER A 88 15.42 12.80 -4.41
CA SER A 88 14.97 11.66 -5.23
C SER A 88 13.98 10.75 -4.50
N GLY A 89 14.18 10.47 -3.21
CA GLY A 89 13.26 9.67 -2.40
C GLY A 89 11.87 10.31 -2.26
N THR A 90 11.81 11.61 -2.10
CA THR A 90 10.54 12.35 -2.05
C THR A 90 9.82 12.29 -3.38
N LEU A 91 10.56 12.47 -4.48
CA LEU A 91 10.00 12.39 -5.83
C LEU A 91 9.51 10.97 -6.17
N GLN A 92 10.23 9.94 -5.71
CA GLN A 92 9.79 8.55 -5.84
C GLN A 92 8.47 8.29 -5.09
N ASN A 93 8.32 8.83 -3.88
CA ASN A 93 7.07 8.72 -3.12
C ASN A 93 5.92 9.44 -3.82
N PHE A 94 6.17 10.62 -4.37
CA PHE A 94 5.17 11.34 -5.16
C PHE A 94 4.75 10.52 -6.39
N ALA A 95 5.71 10.03 -7.18
CA ALA A 95 5.44 9.20 -8.35
C ALA A 95 4.68 7.90 -7.96
N GLY A 96 5.08 7.25 -6.86
CA GLY A 96 4.38 6.11 -6.30
C GLY A 96 2.92 6.43 -5.95
N GLY A 97 2.65 7.58 -5.32
CA GLY A 97 1.30 8.04 -5.02
C GLY A 97 0.45 8.25 -6.28
N VAL A 98 1.03 8.89 -7.30
CA VAL A 98 0.36 9.07 -8.60
C VAL A 98 0.04 7.72 -9.25
N MET A 99 0.98 6.77 -9.25
CA MET A 99 0.76 5.42 -9.79
C MET A 99 -0.35 4.67 -9.04
N ILE A 100 -0.38 4.75 -7.71
CA ILE A 100 -1.45 4.14 -6.89
C ILE A 100 -2.82 4.73 -7.28
N LEU A 101 -2.92 6.04 -7.43
CA LEU A 101 -4.17 6.72 -7.79
C LEU A 101 -4.64 6.42 -9.22
N LEU A 102 -3.71 6.21 -10.16
CA LEU A 102 -4.00 5.88 -11.55
C LEU A 102 -4.38 4.41 -11.73
N LEU A 103 -3.54 3.50 -11.23
CA LEU A 103 -3.71 2.05 -11.42
C LEU A 103 -4.69 1.43 -10.42
N LYS A 104 -4.89 2.08 -9.26
CA LYS A 104 -5.80 1.67 -8.18
C LYS A 104 -5.64 0.20 -7.76
N PRO A 105 -4.43 -0.25 -7.40
CA PRO A 105 -4.24 -1.60 -6.89
C PRO A 105 -5.04 -1.84 -5.59
N TYR A 106 -5.37 -0.77 -4.90
CA TYR A 106 -6.30 -0.73 -3.78
C TYR A 106 -7.03 0.63 -3.74
N ARG A 107 -8.09 0.70 -2.98
CA ARG A 107 -8.92 1.90 -2.75
C ARG A 107 -9.00 2.22 -1.26
N ILE A 108 -9.46 3.43 -0.96
CA ILE A 108 -9.82 3.78 0.43
C ILE A 108 -10.95 2.86 0.88
N GLY A 109 -10.79 2.27 2.07
CA GLY A 109 -11.68 1.26 2.64
C GLY A 109 -11.22 -0.18 2.43
N ASP A 110 -10.31 -0.47 1.49
CA ASP A 110 -9.79 -1.81 1.30
C ASP A 110 -8.88 -2.23 2.47
N TYR A 111 -9.01 -3.51 2.88
CA TYR A 111 -8.06 -4.14 3.78
C TYR A 111 -6.93 -4.76 2.96
N ILE A 112 -5.71 -4.27 3.19
CA ILE A 112 -4.52 -4.68 2.44
C ILE A 112 -3.41 -5.17 3.37
N SER A 113 -2.52 -5.98 2.81
CA SER A 113 -1.22 -6.29 3.42
C SER A 113 -0.11 -5.91 2.44
N ALA A 114 0.80 -5.05 2.89
CA ALA A 114 1.96 -4.60 2.11
C ALA A 114 3.11 -4.25 3.07
N GLN A 115 4.35 -4.52 2.66
CA GLN A 115 5.55 -4.22 3.48
C GLN A 115 5.49 -4.81 4.91
N GLY A 116 4.89 -6.01 5.07
CA GLY A 116 4.75 -6.64 6.38
C GLY A 116 3.72 -6.00 7.31
N GLN A 117 2.99 -4.99 6.83
CA GLN A 117 1.93 -4.31 7.57
C GLN A 117 0.57 -4.65 6.97
N SER A 118 -0.46 -4.83 7.81
CA SER A 118 -1.81 -5.11 7.38
C SER A 118 -2.79 -4.15 8.03
N GLY A 119 -3.76 -3.65 7.25
CA GLY A 119 -4.76 -2.74 7.76
C GLY A 119 -5.69 -2.20 6.68
N THR A 120 -6.72 -1.48 7.13
CA THR A 120 -7.67 -0.80 6.25
C THR A 120 -7.10 0.53 5.77
N VAL A 121 -7.10 0.76 4.47
CA VAL A 121 -6.67 2.02 3.85
C VAL A 121 -7.64 3.13 4.25
N GLN A 122 -7.12 4.14 4.95
CA GLN A 122 -7.91 5.32 5.37
C GLN A 122 -7.76 6.48 4.39
N GLU A 123 -6.52 6.69 3.92
CA GLU A 123 -6.21 7.83 3.08
C GLU A 123 -5.00 7.53 2.19
N ILE A 124 -5.05 7.98 0.94
CA ILE A 124 -3.91 7.96 0.02
C ILE A 124 -3.43 9.41 -0.11
N MET A 125 -2.33 9.72 0.56
CA MET A 125 -1.72 11.05 0.60
C MET A 125 -0.69 11.20 -0.51
N LEU A 126 -0.13 12.41 -0.66
CA LEU A 126 0.81 12.74 -1.73
C LEU A 126 2.10 11.87 -1.68
N PHE A 127 2.62 11.58 -0.49
CA PHE A 127 3.89 10.88 -0.28
C PHE A 127 3.75 9.55 0.46
N SER A 128 2.60 9.31 1.10
CA SER A 128 2.35 8.12 1.92
C SER A 128 0.91 7.67 1.82
N THR A 129 0.66 6.41 2.10
CA THR A 129 -0.67 5.84 2.32
C THR A 129 -0.85 5.59 3.81
N LYS A 130 -1.96 6.06 4.36
CA LYS A 130 -2.35 5.84 5.75
C LYS A 130 -3.25 4.63 5.85
N ILE A 131 -2.86 3.67 6.67
CA ILE A 131 -3.68 2.49 7.00
C ILE A 131 -3.96 2.45 8.50
N THR A 132 -5.05 1.77 8.88
CA THR A 132 -5.40 1.50 10.26
C THR A 132 -5.49 -0.01 10.46
N THR A 133 -4.72 -0.54 11.41
CA THR A 133 -4.71 -1.95 11.78
C THR A 133 -6.00 -2.36 12.52
N ALA A 134 -6.23 -3.66 12.69
CA ALA A 134 -7.39 -4.18 13.41
C ALA A 134 -7.42 -3.74 14.88
N ASP A 135 -6.25 -3.56 15.51
CA ASP A 135 -6.08 -3.02 16.87
C ASP A 135 -6.02 -1.50 16.94
N LYS A 136 -6.46 -0.81 15.85
CA LYS A 136 -6.60 0.67 15.76
C LYS A 136 -5.29 1.45 15.77
N GLN A 137 -4.16 0.83 15.46
CA GLN A 137 -2.93 1.58 15.21
C GLN A 137 -2.99 2.25 13.84
N THR A 138 -2.43 3.46 13.76
CA THR A 138 -2.30 4.19 12.50
C THR A 138 -0.89 4.04 11.96
N ILE A 139 -0.76 3.56 10.73
CA ILE A 139 0.52 3.34 10.06
C ILE A 139 0.57 4.19 8.79
N TYR A 140 1.67 4.92 8.61
CA TYR A 140 1.97 5.67 7.39
C TYR A 140 3.04 4.93 6.60
N ILE A 141 2.70 4.44 5.42
CA ILE A 141 3.61 3.71 4.55
C ILE A 141 4.00 4.61 3.39
N PRO A 142 5.29 4.83 3.09
CA PRO A 142 5.72 5.60 1.93
C PRO A 142 5.17 5.01 0.62
N ASN A 143 4.62 5.85 -0.24
CA ASN A 143 3.97 5.39 -1.48
C ASN A 143 4.92 4.64 -2.41
N SER A 144 6.19 5.04 -2.50
CA SER A 144 7.18 4.35 -3.32
C SER A 144 7.38 2.91 -2.87
N SER A 145 7.39 2.67 -1.54
CA SER A 145 7.55 1.34 -0.97
C SER A 145 6.36 0.44 -1.28
N ILE A 146 5.13 0.98 -1.28
CA ILE A 146 3.94 0.21 -1.65
C ILE A 146 3.89 -0.03 -3.15
N ALA A 147 4.13 1.01 -3.96
CA ALA A 147 4.01 0.94 -5.41
C ALA A 147 4.94 -0.11 -6.06
N THR A 148 6.03 -0.46 -5.39
CA THR A 148 7.02 -1.44 -5.86
C THR A 148 6.95 -2.79 -5.12
N ALA A 149 6.05 -2.93 -4.14
CA ALA A 149 5.90 -4.15 -3.34
C ALA A 149 4.82 -5.09 -3.88
N ILE A 150 4.84 -6.31 -3.33
CA ILE A 150 3.69 -7.22 -3.43
C ILE A 150 2.59 -6.68 -2.51
N ILE A 151 1.40 -6.49 -3.06
CA ILE A 151 0.22 -6.03 -2.34
C ILE A 151 -0.79 -7.16 -2.31
N ASN A 152 -1.16 -7.63 -1.12
CA ASN A 152 -2.31 -8.50 -0.97
C ASN A 152 -3.53 -7.63 -0.66
N ASN A 153 -4.45 -7.50 -1.60
CA ASN A 153 -5.72 -6.82 -1.39
C ASN A 153 -6.80 -7.86 -1.12
N TYR A 154 -7.31 -7.86 0.11
CA TYR A 154 -8.32 -8.81 0.56
C TYR A 154 -9.76 -8.34 0.28
N SER A 155 -9.94 -7.08 -0.10
CA SER A 155 -11.26 -6.47 -0.31
C SER A 155 -11.69 -6.41 -1.79
N THR A 156 -10.78 -6.67 -2.73
CA THR A 156 -11.09 -6.62 -4.17
C THR A 156 -12.08 -7.71 -4.58
N SER A 157 -11.98 -8.91 -3.98
CA SER A 157 -12.90 -10.02 -4.23
C SER A 157 -14.07 -9.97 -3.25
N GLU A 158 -15.29 -10.18 -3.74
CA GLU A 158 -16.49 -10.23 -2.90
C GLU A 158 -16.49 -11.46 -1.99
N THR A 159 -15.86 -12.53 -2.43
CA THR A 159 -15.80 -13.80 -1.71
C THR A 159 -14.37 -14.18 -1.39
N ARG A 160 -14.20 -14.92 -0.29
CA ARG A 160 -12.90 -15.39 0.17
C ARG A 160 -13.00 -16.84 0.62
N ARG A 161 -11.96 -17.64 0.32
CA ARG A 161 -11.87 -19.01 0.76
C ARG A 161 -11.31 -19.07 2.18
N VAL A 162 -12.09 -19.63 3.09
CA VAL A 162 -11.64 -20.00 4.43
C VAL A 162 -11.05 -21.40 4.37
N GLU A 163 -9.94 -21.62 5.06
CA GLU A 163 -9.27 -22.92 5.12
C GLU A 163 -8.94 -23.25 6.57
N TRP A 164 -9.32 -24.46 7.00
CA TRP A 164 -8.97 -25.01 8.30
C TRP A 164 -8.12 -26.27 8.10
N VAL A 165 -7.25 -26.51 9.04
CA VAL A 165 -6.51 -27.77 9.15
C VAL A 165 -6.94 -28.44 10.45
N ILE A 166 -7.54 -29.65 10.32
CA ILE A 166 -8.05 -30.43 11.45
C ILE A 166 -7.29 -31.74 11.51
N GLY A 167 -6.57 -32.00 12.59
CA GLY A 167 -5.90 -33.29 12.81
C GLY A 167 -6.86 -34.27 13.50
N ILE A 168 -7.08 -35.44 12.90
CA ILE A 168 -7.84 -36.54 13.51
C ILE A 168 -6.92 -37.74 13.80
N SER A 169 -7.33 -38.64 14.72
CA SER A 169 -6.53 -39.80 15.03
C SER A 169 -6.50 -40.82 13.88
N TYR A 170 -5.41 -41.59 13.76
CA TYR A 170 -5.25 -42.62 12.74
C TYR A 170 -6.31 -43.72 12.78
N GLY A 171 -6.93 -43.93 13.95
CA GLY A 171 -8.03 -44.92 14.12
C GLY A 171 -9.41 -44.38 13.74
N ASP A 172 -9.55 -43.10 13.47
CA ASP A 172 -10.84 -42.48 13.16
C ASP A 172 -11.22 -42.71 11.70
N ASP A 173 -12.53 -42.83 11.43
CA ASP A 173 -13.04 -42.96 10.07
C ASP A 173 -13.11 -41.60 9.37
N PHE A 174 -12.33 -41.47 8.31
CA PHE A 174 -12.32 -40.27 7.48
C PHE A 174 -13.69 -39.93 6.87
N ALA A 175 -14.47 -40.93 6.47
CA ALA A 175 -15.77 -40.70 5.84
C ALA A 175 -16.75 -40.06 6.86
N THR A 176 -16.78 -40.54 8.07
CA THR A 176 -17.56 -39.99 9.19
C THR A 176 -17.11 -38.56 9.53
N ALA A 177 -15.79 -38.34 9.61
CA ALA A 177 -15.24 -36.99 9.87
C ALA A 177 -15.64 -35.99 8.78
N ARG A 178 -15.48 -36.38 7.50
CA ARG A 178 -15.84 -35.58 6.32
C ARG A 178 -17.33 -35.23 6.33
N GLU A 179 -18.20 -36.21 6.57
CA GLU A 179 -19.65 -36.00 6.58
C GLU A 179 -20.05 -35.03 7.69
N ALA A 180 -19.53 -35.22 8.92
CA ALA A 180 -19.80 -34.34 10.05
C ALA A 180 -19.35 -32.89 9.76
N ILE A 181 -18.16 -32.68 9.18
CA ILE A 181 -17.66 -31.37 8.83
C ILE A 181 -18.52 -30.71 7.76
N LEU A 182 -18.87 -31.43 6.70
CA LEU A 182 -19.73 -30.90 5.65
C LEU A 182 -21.14 -30.57 6.13
N GLU A 183 -21.68 -31.37 7.05
CA GLU A 183 -22.96 -31.10 7.70
C GLU A 183 -22.92 -29.78 8.49
N LEU A 184 -21.86 -29.52 9.26
CA LEU A 184 -21.70 -28.27 10.00
C LEU A 184 -21.60 -27.07 9.06
N LEU A 185 -20.80 -27.18 7.99
CA LEU A 185 -20.65 -26.12 7.00
C LEU A 185 -21.96 -25.81 6.26
N SER A 186 -22.79 -26.83 5.99
CA SER A 186 -24.07 -26.65 5.30
C SER A 186 -25.13 -25.95 6.15
N LYS A 187 -25.00 -25.99 7.47
CA LYS A 187 -25.92 -25.33 8.41
C LYS A 187 -25.66 -23.84 8.62
N ASP A 188 -24.46 -23.36 8.26
CA ASP A 188 -24.12 -21.95 8.39
C ASP A 188 -24.47 -21.21 7.10
N ALA A 189 -25.46 -20.32 7.17
CA ALA A 189 -25.95 -19.56 6.03
C ALA A 189 -24.91 -18.61 5.40
N ARG A 190 -23.80 -18.31 6.11
CA ARG A 190 -22.68 -17.49 5.62
C ARG A 190 -21.72 -18.26 4.72
N VAL A 191 -21.80 -19.61 4.78
CA VAL A 191 -21.00 -20.50 3.94
C VAL A 191 -21.67 -20.67 2.58
N LEU A 192 -20.96 -20.28 1.53
CA LEU A 192 -21.46 -20.40 0.15
C LEU A 192 -21.44 -21.88 -0.28
N GLN A 193 -22.47 -22.27 -1.04
CA GLN A 193 -22.59 -23.61 -1.58
C GLN A 193 -22.05 -23.72 -3.03
N ASP A 194 -21.72 -22.60 -3.64
CA ASP A 194 -21.03 -22.53 -4.93
C ASP A 194 -19.90 -21.49 -4.83
N PRO A 195 -18.61 -21.92 -4.91
CA PRO A 195 -18.13 -23.30 -4.95
C PRO A 195 -18.44 -24.09 -3.65
N ALA A 196 -18.80 -25.37 -3.81
CA ALA A 196 -19.17 -26.21 -2.67
C ALA A 196 -18.01 -26.40 -1.67
N PRO A 197 -18.30 -26.49 -0.36
CA PRO A 197 -17.32 -26.84 0.65
C PRO A 197 -16.69 -28.20 0.38
N ALA A 198 -15.42 -28.36 0.71
CA ALA A 198 -14.67 -29.59 0.45
C ALA A 198 -13.76 -29.97 1.62
N VAL A 199 -13.61 -31.27 1.83
CA VAL A 199 -12.74 -31.84 2.86
C VAL A 199 -11.84 -32.89 2.21
N TYR A 200 -10.52 -32.75 2.41
CA TYR A 200 -9.50 -33.63 1.87
C TYR A 200 -8.51 -34.06 2.95
N ILE A 201 -7.90 -35.22 2.81
CA ILE A 201 -6.70 -35.56 3.57
C ILE A 201 -5.54 -34.74 2.97
N ALA A 202 -4.94 -33.89 3.82
CA ALA A 202 -3.83 -33.02 3.40
C ALA A 202 -2.47 -33.67 3.68
N ALA A 203 -2.33 -34.36 4.81
CA ALA A 203 -1.08 -35.01 5.20
C ALA A 203 -1.34 -36.14 6.19
N LEU A 204 -0.45 -37.13 6.16
CA LEU A 204 -0.29 -38.15 7.17
C LEU A 204 0.88 -37.69 8.06
N ALA A 205 0.56 -37.09 9.21
CA ALA A 205 1.54 -36.51 10.12
C ALA A 205 1.94 -37.52 11.21
N ASP A 206 2.94 -37.18 12.02
CA ASP A 206 3.51 -38.10 13.02
C ASP A 206 2.48 -38.66 14.02
N ASN A 207 1.48 -37.85 14.35
CA ASN A 207 0.49 -38.24 15.37
C ASN A 207 -0.98 -38.07 14.89
N SER A 208 -1.20 -37.58 13.68
CA SER A 208 -2.52 -37.24 13.15
C SER A 208 -2.66 -37.46 11.66
N VAL A 209 -3.87 -37.68 11.21
CA VAL A 209 -4.27 -37.50 9.81
C VAL A 209 -4.82 -36.09 9.68
N ASN A 210 -4.09 -35.22 8.98
CA ASN A 210 -4.48 -33.83 8.82
C ASN A 210 -5.47 -33.67 7.67
N LEU A 211 -6.65 -33.15 7.98
CA LEU A 211 -7.68 -32.81 7.00
C LEU A 211 -7.58 -31.32 6.66
N THR A 212 -7.62 -30.99 5.38
CA THR A 212 -7.86 -29.62 4.95
C THR A 212 -9.33 -29.47 4.60
N VAL A 213 -9.96 -28.48 5.23
CA VAL A 213 -11.36 -28.11 5.03
C VAL A 213 -11.39 -26.77 4.34
N ARG A 214 -12.11 -26.67 3.24
CA ARG A 214 -12.22 -25.45 2.43
C ARG A 214 -13.67 -25.07 2.26
N ALA A 215 -13.99 -23.82 2.54
CA ALA A 215 -15.29 -23.24 2.29
C ALA A 215 -15.15 -21.80 1.78
N TRP A 216 -16.16 -21.31 1.07
CA TRP A 216 -16.20 -19.94 0.57
C TRP A 216 -17.23 -19.15 1.36
N THR A 217 -16.88 -17.91 1.68
CA THR A 217 -17.75 -16.97 2.40
C THR A 217 -17.68 -15.60 1.73
N LYS A 218 -18.59 -14.71 2.07
CA LYS A 218 -18.37 -13.30 1.79
C LYS A 218 -17.15 -12.82 2.56
N ASN A 219 -16.48 -11.81 2.03
CA ASN A 219 -15.26 -11.28 2.62
C ASN A 219 -15.48 -10.72 4.04
N GLU A 220 -16.65 -10.11 4.28
CA GLU A 220 -17.06 -9.59 5.60
C GLU A 220 -17.24 -10.66 6.66
N ASP A 221 -17.69 -11.87 6.27
CA ASP A 221 -17.98 -12.99 7.15
C ASP A 221 -16.75 -13.88 7.44
N TYR A 222 -15.60 -13.62 6.80
CA TYR A 222 -14.45 -14.52 6.81
C TYR A 222 -14.00 -14.91 8.22
N TRP A 223 -13.76 -13.94 9.09
CA TRP A 223 -13.27 -14.21 10.44
C TRP A 223 -14.34 -14.79 11.35
N ASP A 224 -15.58 -14.33 11.23
CA ASP A 224 -16.69 -14.80 12.02
C ASP A 224 -16.98 -16.29 11.73
N VAL A 225 -16.98 -16.67 10.46
CA VAL A 225 -17.12 -18.08 10.05
C VAL A 225 -15.90 -18.89 10.48
N PHE A 226 -14.68 -18.36 10.32
CA PHE A 226 -13.47 -19.06 10.73
C PHE A 226 -13.50 -19.46 12.21
N PHE A 227 -13.82 -18.52 13.10
CA PHE A 227 -13.84 -18.77 14.53
C PHE A 227 -15.05 -19.61 14.97
N ALA A 228 -16.23 -19.34 14.42
CA ALA A 228 -17.44 -20.11 14.72
C ALA A 228 -17.27 -21.60 14.34
N MET A 229 -16.70 -21.88 13.18
CA MET A 229 -16.44 -23.26 12.76
C MET A 229 -15.40 -23.94 13.63
N ASN A 230 -14.33 -23.28 14.05
CA ASN A 230 -13.37 -23.86 15.00
C ASN A 230 -14.04 -24.31 16.30
N GLU A 231 -14.94 -23.49 16.83
CA GLU A 231 -15.70 -23.84 18.02
C GLU A 231 -16.65 -25.05 17.80
N LEU A 232 -17.35 -25.06 16.66
CA LEU A 232 -18.24 -26.14 16.30
C LEU A 232 -17.48 -27.46 16.05
N TYR A 233 -16.35 -27.43 15.37
CA TYR A 233 -15.50 -28.60 15.16
C TYR A 233 -15.04 -29.17 16.50
N TYR A 234 -14.57 -28.35 17.42
CA TYR A 234 -14.10 -28.75 18.73
C TYR A 234 -15.20 -29.43 19.53
N LYS A 235 -16.45 -28.97 19.48
CA LYS A 235 -17.59 -29.54 20.20
C LYS A 235 -18.14 -30.80 19.53
N THR A 236 -18.35 -30.75 18.23
CA THR A 236 -19.19 -31.77 17.55
C THR A 236 -18.39 -32.99 17.09
N LEU A 237 -17.12 -32.81 16.68
CA LEU A 237 -16.36 -33.96 16.17
C LEU A 237 -16.15 -35.06 17.21
N PRO A 238 -15.84 -34.76 18.50
CA PRO A 238 -15.76 -35.80 19.52
C PRO A 238 -17.10 -36.52 19.78
N GLU A 239 -18.23 -35.81 19.68
CA GLU A 239 -19.57 -36.42 19.82
C GLU A 239 -19.88 -37.42 18.69
N LYS A 240 -19.24 -37.28 17.54
CA LYS A 240 -19.32 -38.19 16.39
C LYS A 240 -18.24 -39.28 16.42
N GLY A 241 -17.48 -39.38 17.51
CA GLY A 241 -16.43 -40.40 17.69
C GLY A 241 -15.11 -40.06 16.99
N ILE A 242 -14.93 -38.82 16.55
CA ILE A 242 -13.67 -38.33 15.92
C ILE A 242 -12.81 -37.70 17.01
N ASN A 243 -11.57 -38.17 17.15
CA ASN A 243 -10.68 -37.79 18.23
C ASN A 243 -9.58 -36.84 17.75
N PHE A 244 -9.29 -35.81 18.54
CA PHE A 244 -8.11 -34.97 18.35
C PHE A 244 -6.92 -35.64 19.06
N PRO A 245 -5.92 -36.13 18.29
CA PRO A 245 -4.84 -36.90 18.89
C PRO A 245 -3.91 -36.04 19.70
N PHE A 246 -3.51 -36.56 20.87
CA PHE A 246 -2.32 -36.06 21.57
C PHE A 246 -1.06 -36.64 20.94
N PRO A 247 0.13 -36.14 21.27
CA PRO A 247 1.39 -36.79 20.89
C PRO A 247 1.39 -38.25 21.27
N GLN A 248 1.71 -39.13 20.34
CA GLN A 248 1.73 -40.60 20.52
C GLN A 248 3.18 -41.08 20.67
N MET A 249 3.38 -42.13 21.46
CA MET A 249 4.67 -42.79 21.64
C MET A 249 4.48 -44.29 21.74
N ASP A 250 5.18 -45.06 20.93
CA ASP A 250 5.29 -46.50 21.06
C ASP A 250 6.38 -46.84 22.05
N VAL A 251 6.03 -47.53 23.14
CA VAL A 251 6.95 -47.98 24.19
C VAL A 251 7.09 -49.50 24.17
N HIS A 252 8.28 -49.95 23.80
CA HIS A 252 8.63 -51.39 23.86
C HIS A 252 9.28 -51.73 25.20
N LEU A 253 8.58 -52.46 26.02
CA LEU A 253 9.08 -52.94 27.33
C LEU A 253 9.70 -54.31 27.13
N THR A 254 11.00 -54.46 27.34
CA THR A 254 11.70 -55.75 27.44
C THR A 254 11.78 -56.15 28.93
N LYS A 255 11.27 -57.36 29.28
CA LYS A 255 11.54 -57.95 30.60
C LYS A 255 12.92 -58.55 30.54
N GLU A 256 13.82 -58.15 31.45
CA GLU A 256 15.02 -58.89 31.78
C GLU A 256 14.72 -60.19 32.51
#